data_122efb3313d679c805a927d29d4f5d8b
#
_entry.id   122efb3313d679c805a927d29d4f5d8b
#
_cell.length_a   1.000
_cell.length_b   1.000
_cell.length_c   1.000
_cell.angle_alpha   90.00
_cell.angle_beta   90.00
_cell.angle_gamma   90.00
#
_symmetry.space_group_name_H-M   'P 1'
#
loop_
_entity.id
_entity.type
_entity.pdbx_description
1 polymer ?
#
loop_
_entity_poly.entity_id
_entity_poly.type
_entity_poly.pdbx_seq_one_letter_code
_entity_poly.pdbx_strand_id
1 'polypeptide(L)'
;PEKSSLFIQSQVPELTELSFYYMNLVTVSRLQRNPTVKNEIKMRNFEASIPVGFFTYPISQAADITAFKATVVPVGEDQLPMLEQTKEIVHKFNSVYGDTLIDPKILLPENEACLRLPGIDGKAKMSKSLGNCIYLSEESEDIKKKVFSMFTDPNHIRVEDPGSLEGNTVFTYLDAFCKPEYFAEFLPEYQNLDELKAHYQRGGLGDMKVKRFLNNVLQRSE
;
A
#
# COMPACT_ATOMS: atom_id res chain seq x y z
N PRO A 1 -11.76 -10.89 -15.84
CA PRO A 1 -11.66 -12.36 -15.65
C PRO A 1 -10.91 -13.05 -16.78
N GLU A 2 -10.96 -12.54 -18.02
CA GLU A 2 -10.26 -13.17 -19.15
C GLU A 2 -8.74 -13.10 -19.07
N LYS A 3 -8.19 -12.15 -18.32
CA LYS A 3 -6.75 -11.92 -18.16
C LYS A 3 -6.21 -12.30 -16.78
N SER A 4 -7.05 -12.76 -15.87
CA SER A 4 -6.68 -13.04 -14.49
C SER A 4 -7.35 -14.32 -14.01
N SER A 5 -6.68 -15.06 -13.12
CA SER A 5 -7.21 -16.25 -12.48
C SER A 5 -7.40 -15.99 -10.98
N LEU A 6 -8.55 -16.32 -10.47
CA LEU A 6 -8.84 -16.35 -9.04
C LEU A 6 -9.00 -17.81 -8.61
N PHE A 7 -8.30 -18.21 -7.56
CA PHE A 7 -8.38 -19.56 -7.04
C PHE A 7 -8.39 -19.55 -5.50
N ILE A 8 -8.87 -20.65 -4.93
CA ILE A 8 -8.83 -20.87 -3.48
C ILE A 8 -7.48 -21.52 -3.16
N GLN A 9 -6.66 -20.89 -2.33
CA GLN A 9 -5.30 -21.35 -2.01
C GLN A 9 -5.26 -22.80 -1.51
N SER A 10 -6.22 -23.21 -0.68
CA SER A 10 -6.31 -24.59 -0.17
C SER A 10 -6.61 -25.65 -1.24
N GLN A 11 -7.02 -25.24 -2.43
CA GLN A 11 -7.21 -26.15 -3.57
C GLN A 11 -5.94 -26.31 -4.43
N VAL A 12 -4.85 -25.66 -4.03
CA VAL A 12 -3.53 -25.79 -4.66
C VAL A 12 -2.52 -26.22 -3.56
N PRO A 13 -2.58 -27.50 -3.13
CA PRO A 13 -1.77 -28.00 -2.02
C PRO A 13 -0.26 -27.93 -2.30
N GLU A 14 0.14 -27.86 -3.57
CA GLU A 14 1.50 -27.71 -4.02
C GLU A 14 2.18 -26.44 -3.48
N LEU A 15 1.41 -25.39 -3.16
CA LEU A 15 1.94 -24.18 -2.52
C LEU A 15 2.47 -24.48 -1.11
N THR A 16 1.74 -25.28 -0.37
CA THR A 16 2.18 -25.71 0.98
C THR A 16 3.36 -26.66 0.89
N GLU A 17 3.34 -27.59 -0.04
CA GLU A 17 4.45 -28.52 -0.28
C GLU A 17 5.71 -27.76 -0.67
N LEU A 18 5.63 -26.81 -1.60
CA LEU A 18 6.76 -25.99 -2.02
C LEU A 18 7.31 -25.15 -0.86
N SER A 19 6.43 -24.60 -0.01
CA SER A 19 6.82 -23.87 1.20
C SER A 19 7.65 -24.76 2.12
N PHE A 20 7.27 -26.01 2.29
CA PHE A 20 7.99 -26.98 3.12
C PHE A 20 9.37 -27.32 2.55
N TYR A 21 9.50 -27.46 1.23
CA TYR A 21 10.82 -27.59 0.58
C TYR A 21 11.69 -26.34 0.83
N TYR A 22 11.13 -25.14 0.72
CA TYR A 22 11.88 -23.91 0.95
C TYR A 22 12.34 -23.74 2.41
N MET A 23 11.61 -24.32 3.39
CA MET A 23 12.04 -24.31 4.79
C MET A 23 13.40 -24.99 4.99
N ASN A 24 13.81 -25.92 4.10
CA ASN A 24 15.14 -26.53 4.14
C ASN A 24 16.23 -25.62 3.58
N LEU A 25 15.86 -24.54 2.90
CA LEU A 25 16.80 -23.59 2.29
C LEU A 25 16.99 -22.33 3.14
N VAL A 26 16.12 -22.08 4.12
CA VAL A 26 16.13 -20.87 4.96
C VAL A 26 16.44 -21.22 6.41
N THR A 27 17.33 -20.47 7.02
CA THR A 27 17.67 -20.68 8.44
C THR A 27 16.79 -19.84 9.37
N VAL A 28 16.58 -20.30 10.61
CA VAL A 28 15.90 -19.55 11.67
C VAL A 28 16.55 -18.18 11.86
N SER A 29 17.87 -18.11 11.89
CA SER A 29 18.58 -16.84 12.06
C SER A 29 18.36 -15.86 10.90
N ARG A 30 18.10 -16.37 9.68
CA ARG A 30 17.75 -15.50 8.54
C ARG A 30 16.35 -14.89 8.70
N LEU A 31 15.38 -15.70 9.12
CA LEU A 31 14.02 -15.21 9.41
C LEU A 31 14.03 -14.16 10.53
N GLN A 32 14.78 -14.40 11.60
CA GLN A 32 14.91 -13.44 12.71
C GLN A 32 15.52 -12.10 12.32
N ARG A 33 16.35 -12.06 11.27
CA ARG A 33 16.95 -10.84 10.73
C ARG A 33 16.06 -10.08 9.74
N ASN A 34 14.96 -10.70 9.27
CA ASN A 34 14.04 -10.02 8.38
C ASN A 34 13.37 -8.83 9.13
N PRO A 35 13.52 -7.59 8.65
CA PRO A 35 13.03 -6.41 9.36
C PRO A 35 11.52 -6.43 9.59
N THR A 36 10.74 -6.90 8.61
CA THR A 36 9.28 -6.97 8.71
C THR A 36 8.86 -7.97 9.78
N VAL A 37 9.42 -9.17 9.77
CA VAL A 37 9.17 -10.21 10.82
C VAL A 37 9.54 -9.68 12.21
N LYS A 38 10.70 -9.03 12.32
CA LYS A 38 11.18 -8.48 13.60
C LYS A 38 10.24 -7.41 14.15
N ASN A 39 9.76 -6.52 13.29
CA ASN A 39 8.83 -5.46 13.69
C ASN A 39 7.47 -6.04 14.10
N GLU A 40 6.94 -7.01 13.36
CA GLU A 40 5.65 -7.63 13.68
C GLU A 40 5.70 -8.45 14.97
N ILE A 41 6.82 -9.16 15.26
CA ILE A 41 7.01 -9.85 16.54
C ILE A 41 6.84 -8.88 17.71
N LYS A 42 7.45 -7.69 17.62
CA LYS A 42 7.32 -6.65 18.65
C LYS A 42 5.90 -6.10 18.75
N MET A 43 5.29 -5.77 17.61
CA MET A 43 3.93 -5.20 17.57
C MET A 43 2.87 -6.16 18.12
N ARG A 44 3.08 -7.46 17.99
CA ARG A 44 2.15 -8.50 18.45
C ARG A 44 2.49 -9.06 19.84
N ASN A 45 3.56 -8.55 20.50
CA ASN A 45 4.07 -9.06 21.77
C ASN A 45 4.38 -10.57 21.75
N PHE A 46 4.91 -11.06 20.61
CA PHE A 46 5.29 -12.47 20.47
C PHE A 46 6.71 -12.78 20.94
N GLU A 47 7.41 -11.85 21.56
CA GLU A 47 8.83 -11.98 21.94
C GLU A 47 9.11 -13.21 22.79
N ALA A 48 8.19 -13.57 23.71
CA ALA A 48 8.33 -14.74 24.60
C ALA A 48 7.86 -16.05 23.96
N SER A 49 6.99 -16.00 22.94
CA SER A 49 6.40 -17.18 22.32
C SER A 49 5.97 -16.89 20.90
N ILE A 50 6.84 -17.18 19.95
CA ILE A 50 6.60 -16.94 18.52
C ILE A 50 5.90 -18.18 17.92
N PRO A 51 4.65 -18.06 17.41
CA PRO A 51 4.03 -19.17 16.70
C PRO A 51 4.83 -19.52 15.44
N VAL A 52 5.09 -20.81 15.21
CA VAL A 52 5.91 -21.26 14.07
C VAL A 52 5.29 -20.84 12.75
N GLY A 53 3.98 -21.00 12.57
CA GLY A 53 3.30 -20.58 11.34
C GLY A 53 3.43 -19.07 11.05
N PHE A 54 3.37 -18.24 12.12
CA PHE A 54 3.66 -16.83 11.99
C PHE A 54 5.13 -16.57 11.59
N PHE A 55 6.05 -17.29 12.19
CA PHE A 55 7.49 -17.10 11.96
C PHE A 55 7.92 -17.51 10.54
N THR A 56 7.24 -18.49 9.96
CA THR A 56 7.58 -19.06 8.64
C THR A 56 6.77 -18.48 7.47
N TYR A 57 5.81 -17.57 7.70
CA TYR A 57 4.99 -17.02 6.62
C TYR A 57 5.79 -16.37 5.47
N PRO A 58 7.01 -15.77 5.67
CA PRO A 58 7.79 -15.25 4.55
C PRO A 58 8.22 -16.33 3.55
N ILE A 59 8.38 -17.56 4.02
CA ILE A 59 8.71 -18.69 3.15
C ILE A 59 7.48 -19.11 2.33
N SER A 60 6.30 -19.11 2.95
CA SER A 60 5.04 -19.37 2.25
C SER A 60 4.76 -18.30 1.20
N GLN A 61 5.01 -17.03 1.53
CA GLN A 61 4.89 -15.93 0.55
C GLN A 61 5.84 -16.10 -0.63
N ALA A 62 7.05 -16.60 -0.40
CA ALA A 62 7.98 -16.93 -1.49
C ALA A 62 7.43 -18.05 -2.39
N ALA A 63 6.76 -19.05 -1.82
CA ALA A 63 6.12 -20.09 -2.60
C ALA A 63 4.95 -19.55 -3.44
N ASP A 64 4.11 -18.68 -2.88
CA ASP A 64 3.00 -18.02 -3.61
C ASP A 64 3.51 -17.26 -4.84
N ILE A 65 4.66 -16.59 -4.73
CA ILE A 65 5.28 -15.83 -5.82
C ILE A 65 5.89 -16.75 -6.88
N THR A 66 6.64 -17.75 -6.46
CA THR A 66 7.49 -18.52 -7.35
C THR A 66 6.78 -19.69 -8.02
N ALA A 67 5.76 -20.29 -7.39
CA ALA A 67 4.99 -21.41 -7.94
C ALA A 67 4.37 -21.09 -9.29
N PHE A 68 3.90 -19.86 -9.47
CA PHE A 68 3.28 -19.37 -10.70
C PHE A 68 4.28 -18.69 -11.65
N LYS A 69 5.58 -18.79 -11.36
CA LYS A 69 6.65 -18.20 -12.18
C LYS A 69 6.46 -16.69 -12.39
N ALA A 70 6.07 -15.98 -11.32
CA ALA A 70 5.88 -14.54 -11.37
C ALA A 70 7.19 -13.85 -11.83
N THR A 71 7.10 -13.05 -12.88
CA THR A 71 8.23 -12.27 -13.41
C THR A 71 8.30 -10.88 -12.81
N VAL A 72 7.15 -10.34 -12.41
CA VAL A 72 7.01 -9.02 -11.78
C VAL A 72 6.04 -9.11 -10.61
N VAL A 73 6.41 -8.51 -9.47
CA VAL A 73 5.57 -8.47 -8.27
C VAL A 73 5.38 -7.01 -7.86
N PRO A 74 4.19 -6.43 -8.05
CA PRO A 74 3.86 -5.09 -7.57
C PRO A 74 3.66 -5.12 -6.05
N VAL A 75 4.39 -4.27 -5.32
CA VAL A 75 4.37 -4.24 -3.85
C VAL A 75 4.56 -2.82 -3.32
N GLY A 76 4.12 -2.60 -2.07
CA GLY A 76 4.54 -1.45 -1.29
C GLY A 76 5.95 -1.63 -0.71
N GLU A 77 6.53 -0.54 -0.24
CA GLU A 77 7.90 -0.52 0.32
C GLU A 77 8.07 -1.47 1.51
N ASP A 78 7.03 -1.66 2.31
CA ASP A 78 7.02 -2.56 3.47
C ASP A 78 7.23 -4.03 3.12
N GLN A 79 7.01 -4.41 1.84
CA GLN A 79 7.19 -5.77 1.33
C GLN A 79 8.59 -6.03 0.75
N LEU A 80 9.44 -5.02 0.61
CA LEU A 80 10.79 -5.19 0.08
C LEU A 80 11.60 -6.30 0.79
N PRO A 81 11.63 -6.39 2.13
CA PRO A 81 12.38 -7.44 2.81
C PRO A 81 11.86 -8.86 2.52
N MET A 82 10.56 -9.00 2.19
CA MET A 82 9.96 -10.27 1.80
C MET A 82 10.40 -10.68 0.40
N LEU A 83 10.42 -9.72 -0.54
CA LEU A 83 10.85 -9.97 -1.91
C LEU A 83 12.36 -10.26 -1.98
N GLU A 84 13.18 -9.58 -1.18
CA GLU A 84 14.60 -9.88 -1.06
C GLU A 84 14.83 -11.32 -0.55
N GLN A 85 14.07 -11.72 0.46
CA GLN A 85 14.13 -13.09 0.96
C GLN A 85 13.65 -14.11 -0.08
N THR A 86 12.63 -13.79 -0.87
CA THR A 86 12.18 -14.62 -2.00
C THR A 86 13.30 -14.82 -3.02
N LYS A 87 14.01 -13.75 -3.39
CA LYS A 87 15.16 -13.82 -4.30
C LYS A 87 16.28 -14.70 -3.76
N GLU A 88 16.59 -14.59 -2.47
CA GLU A 88 17.58 -15.45 -1.81
C GLU A 88 17.18 -16.94 -1.91
N ILE A 89 15.88 -17.25 -1.72
CA ILE A 89 15.35 -18.61 -1.88
C ILE A 89 15.51 -19.09 -3.31
N VAL A 90 15.13 -18.26 -4.31
CA VAL A 90 15.26 -18.57 -5.73
C VAL A 90 16.71 -18.89 -6.10
N HIS A 91 17.64 -18.01 -5.70
CA HIS A 91 19.07 -18.23 -5.98
C HIS A 91 19.59 -19.53 -5.35
N LYS A 92 19.22 -19.77 -4.10
CA LYS A 92 19.66 -20.99 -3.41
C LYS A 92 19.05 -22.26 -3.98
N PHE A 93 17.76 -22.21 -4.33
CA PHE A 93 17.08 -23.32 -4.99
C PHE A 93 17.73 -23.63 -6.34
N ASN A 94 17.91 -22.63 -7.19
CA ASN A 94 18.50 -22.81 -8.50
C ASN A 94 19.96 -23.28 -8.43
N SER A 95 20.71 -22.88 -7.41
CA SER A 95 22.08 -23.36 -7.21
C SER A 95 22.18 -24.85 -6.87
N VAL A 96 21.13 -25.40 -6.22
CA VAL A 96 21.09 -26.81 -5.80
C VAL A 96 20.44 -27.70 -6.87
N TYR A 97 19.35 -27.22 -7.47
CA TYR A 97 18.47 -28.04 -8.32
C TYR A 97 18.51 -27.65 -9.81
N GLY A 98 19.32 -26.64 -10.18
CA GLY A 98 19.36 -26.08 -11.53
C GLY A 98 18.36 -24.98 -11.75
N ASP A 99 18.48 -24.26 -12.87
CA ASP A 99 17.65 -23.10 -13.23
C ASP A 99 16.18 -23.50 -13.43
N THR A 100 15.42 -23.43 -12.37
CA THR A 100 14.00 -23.83 -12.30
C THR A 100 13.07 -22.68 -11.97
N LEU A 101 13.45 -21.88 -10.97
CA LEU A 101 12.66 -20.74 -10.48
C LEU A 101 13.09 -19.45 -11.17
N ILE A 102 12.13 -18.56 -11.36
CA ILE A 102 12.37 -17.23 -11.94
C ILE A 102 12.64 -16.23 -10.81
N ASP A 103 13.68 -15.40 -10.95
CA ASP A 103 13.95 -14.28 -10.05
C ASP A 103 12.96 -13.14 -10.34
N PRO A 104 12.02 -12.83 -9.44
CA PRO A 104 10.99 -11.84 -9.69
C PRO A 104 11.54 -10.43 -9.63
N LYS A 105 11.10 -9.57 -10.55
CA LYS A 105 11.34 -8.13 -10.49
C LYS A 105 10.35 -7.49 -9.53
N ILE A 106 10.85 -6.59 -8.68
CA ILE A 106 10.05 -5.80 -7.77
C ILE A 106 9.54 -4.58 -8.54
N LEU A 107 8.25 -4.32 -8.48
CA LEU A 107 7.62 -3.12 -9.02
C LEU A 107 7.05 -2.29 -7.87
N LEU A 108 7.69 -1.17 -7.58
CA LEU A 108 7.17 -0.19 -6.64
C LEU A 108 6.28 0.83 -7.37
N PRO A 109 5.33 1.47 -6.67
CA PRO A 109 4.60 2.60 -7.22
C PRO A 109 5.55 3.71 -7.66
N GLU A 110 5.31 4.28 -8.83
CA GLU A 110 6.09 5.42 -9.36
C GLU A 110 5.85 6.69 -8.53
N ASN A 111 4.66 6.81 -7.94
CA ASN A 111 4.29 7.94 -7.10
C ASN A 111 4.56 7.62 -5.62
N GLU A 112 5.44 8.37 -5.00
CA GLU A 112 5.81 8.23 -3.59
C GLU A 112 4.60 8.33 -2.64
N ALA A 113 3.58 9.13 -2.97
CA ALA A 113 2.35 9.22 -2.19
C ALA A 113 1.58 7.89 -2.12
N CYS A 114 1.73 7.01 -3.15
CA CYS A 114 1.13 5.69 -3.18
C CYS A 114 1.90 4.63 -2.37
N LEU A 115 3.14 4.92 -1.95
CA LEU A 115 3.94 3.97 -1.16
C LEU A 115 3.29 3.70 0.20
N ARG A 116 2.69 4.72 0.80
CA ARG A 116 2.03 4.60 2.11
C ARG A 116 0.96 5.67 2.29
N LEU A 117 -0.30 5.34 2.00
CA LEU A 117 -1.42 6.25 2.27
C LEU A 117 -1.75 6.31 3.76
N PRO A 118 -1.91 7.52 4.33
CA PRO A 118 -2.44 7.69 5.68
C PRO A 118 -3.92 7.31 5.74
N GLY A 119 -4.42 6.99 6.94
CA GLY A 119 -5.84 6.91 7.17
C GLY A 119 -6.52 8.29 7.04
N ILE A 120 -7.84 8.31 6.91
CA ILE A 120 -8.62 9.56 6.79
C ILE A 120 -8.44 10.50 7.99
N ASP A 121 -8.00 9.97 9.13
CA ASP A 121 -7.68 10.69 10.37
C ASP A 121 -6.33 11.42 10.34
N GLY A 122 -5.49 11.19 9.31
CA GLY A 122 -4.17 11.79 9.16
C GLY A 122 -3.12 11.38 10.20
N LYS A 123 -3.46 10.45 11.11
CA LYS A 123 -2.59 10.10 12.26
C LYS A 123 -1.89 8.78 12.11
N ALA A 124 -2.56 7.80 11.54
CA ALA A 124 -2.07 6.43 11.43
C ALA A 124 -2.11 5.93 9.99
N LYS A 125 -1.40 4.83 9.73
CA LYS A 125 -1.55 4.09 8.48
C LYS A 125 -3.00 3.67 8.32
N MET A 126 -3.50 3.72 7.09
CA MET A 126 -4.82 3.18 6.73
C MET A 126 -4.96 1.72 7.20
N SER A 127 -6.01 1.43 7.96
CA SER A 127 -6.25 0.09 8.51
C SER A 127 -7.74 -0.18 8.72
N LYS A 128 -8.17 -1.38 8.34
CA LYS A 128 -9.53 -1.86 8.58
C LYS A 128 -9.88 -1.87 10.07
N SER A 129 -8.93 -2.31 10.92
CA SER A 129 -9.14 -2.42 12.37
C SER A 129 -9.30 -1.06 13.05
N LEU A 130 -8.78 0.02 12.47
CA LEU A 130 -8.92 1.38 12.97
C LEU A 130 -10.14 2.10 12.39
N GLY A 131 -10.81 1.54 11.39
CA GLY A 131 -11.96 2.17 10.74
C GLY A 131 -11.63 3.45 9.97
N ASN A 132 -10.34 3.72 9.71
CA ASN A 132 -9.85 4.94 9.07
C ASN A 132 -9.52 4.76 7.59
N CYS A 133 -10.10 3.75 6.95
CA CYS A 133 -9.90 3.47 5.53
C CYS A 133 -11.14 3.75 4.70
N ILE A 134 -10.92 4.00 3.40
CA ILE A 134 -11.96 3.99 2.37
C ILE A 134 -11.90 2.62 1.69
N TYR A 135 -13.03 1.91 1.63
CA TYR A 135 -13.12 0.62 0.96
C TYR A 135 -13.53 0.81 -0.51
N LEU A 136 -12.97 0.01 -1.40
CA LEU A 136 -13.33 0.04 -2.83
C LEU A 136 -14.79 -0.42 -3.09
N SER A 137 -15.42 -1.05 -2.12
CA SER A 137 -16.81 -1.51 -2.19
C SER A 137 -17.81 -0.60 -1.47
N GLU A 138 -17.38 0.60 -1.07
CA GLU A 138 -18.27 1.56 -0.41
C GLU A 138 -19.14 2.29 -1.43
N GLU A 139 -20.36 2.61 -1.00
CA GLU A 139 -21.26 3.45 -1.78
C GLU A 139 -20.73 4.90 -1.86
N SER A 140 -20.97 5.55 -2.98
CA SER A 140 -20.53 6.92 -3.26
C SER A 140 -20.80 7.92 -2.14
N GLU A 141 -21.94 7.81 -1.46
CA GLU A 141 -22.30 8.69 -0.34
C GLU A 141 -21.46 8.43 0.93
N ASP A 142 -21.01 7.20 1.15
CA ASP A 142 -20.15 6.87 2.30
C ASP A 142 -18.70 7.30 2.05
N ILE A 143 -18.20 7.13 0.82
CA ILE A 143 -16.92 7.69 0.39
C ILE A 143 -16.91 9.20 0.59
N LYS A 144 -17.97 9.88 0.15
CA LYS A 144 -18.14 11.34 0.32
C LYS A 144 -18.10 11.76 1.79
N LYS A 145 -18.84 11.09 2.68
CA LYS A 145 -18.82 11.38 4.13
C LYS A 145 -17.39 11.27 4.68
N LYS A 146 -16.66 10.21 4.30
CA LYS A 146 -15.27 9.98 4.72
C LYS A 146 -14.33 11.06 4.21
N VAL A 147 -14.40 11.43 2.93
CA VAL A 147 -13.61 12.52 2.36
C VAL A 147 -13.87 13.84 3.07
N PHE A 148 -15.14 14.17 3.36
CA PHE A 148 -15.48 15.40 4.04
C PHE A 148 -15.05 15.40 5.52
N SER A 149 -14.85 14.23 6.13
CA SER A 149 -14.30 14.06 7.48
C SER A 149 -12.77 13.99 7.53
N MET A 150 -12.08 13.92 6.39
CA MET A 150 -10.62 13.84 6.35
C MET A 150 -9.95 14.96 7.12
N PHE A 151 -8.86 14.60 7.79
CA PHE A 151 -8.00 15.56 8.48
C PHE A 151 -7.35 16.52 7.47
N THR A 152 -7.39 17.80 7.80
CA THR A 152 -6.72 18.89 7.09
C THR A 152 -5.83 19.67 8.06
N ASP A 153 -5.41 20.89 7.71
CA ASP A 153 -4.64 21.74 8.59
C ASP A 153 -5.53 22.33 9.72
N PRO A 154 -5.28 22.04 11.00
CA PRO A 154 -6.06 22.57 12.11
C PRO A 154 -5.89 24.09 12.29
N ASN A 155 -4.85 24.71 11.72
CA ASN A 155 -4.62 26.15 11.79
C ASN A 155 -5.30 26.92 10.64
N HIS A 156 -5.79 26.23 9.62
CA HIS A 156 -6.53 26.81 8.49
C HIS A 156 -8.01 26.99 8.86
N ILE A 157 -8.29 28.00 9.71
CA ILE A 157 -9.62 28.23 10.28
C ILE A 157 -10.51 29.04 9.33
N ARG A 158 -9.91 30.05 8.67
CA ARG A 158 -10.60 30.91 7.70
C ARG A 158 -10.06 30.64 6.30
N VAL A 159 -10.89 30.91 5.29
CA VAL A 159 -10.50 30.73 3.87
C VAL A 159 -9.27 31.57 3.51
N GLU A 160 -9.14 32.74 4.12
CA GLU A 160 -8.03 33.66 3.88
C GLU A 160 -6.71 33.24 4.53
N ASP A 161 -6.77 32.35 5.53
CA ASP A 161 -5.57 31.89 6.24
C ASP A 161 -4.69 31.06 5.31
N PRO A 162 -3.36 31.17 5.39
CA PRO A 162 -2.45 30.25 4.71
C PRO A 162 -2.62 28.82 5.25
N GLY A 163 -2.71 27.85 4.35
CA GLY A 163 -2.84 26.44 4.73
C GLY A 163 -1.52 25.68 4.63
N SER A 164 -1.34 24.65 5.47
CA SER A 164 -0.21 23.72 5.39
C SER A 164 -0.57 22.47 4.59
N LEU A 165 0.36 22.03 3.76
CA LEU A 165 0.27 20.74 3.05
C LEU A 165 0.81 19.59 3.90
N GLU A 166 1.71 19.89 4.84
CA GLU A 166 2.32 18.88 5.69
C GLU A 166 1.27 18.24 6.60
N GLY A 167 1.16 16.92 6.52
CA GLY A 167 0.15 16.14 7.26
C GLY A 167 -1.29 16.32 6.76
N ASN A 168 -1.53 17.09 5.73
CA ASN A 168 -2.85 17.28 5.15
C ASN A 168 -3.26 16.08 4.30
N THR A 169 -4.13 15.24 4.85
CA THR A 169 -4.55 13.98 4.24
C THR A 169 -5.20 14.18 2.87
N VAL A 170 -5.96 15.27 2.69
CA VAL A 170 -6.65 15.56 1.42
C VAL A 170 -5.65 15.75 0.28
N PHE A 171 -4.59 16.52 0.51
CA PHE A 171 -3.55 16.71 -0.51
C PHE A 171 -2.71 15.46 -0.74
N THR A 172 -2.45 14.65 0.30
CA THR A 172 -1.78 13.35 0.13
C THR A 172 -2.58 12.41 -0.79
N TYR A 173 -3.90 12.39 -0.65
CA TYR A 173 -4.76 11.60 -1.55
C TYR A 173 -4.85 12.22 -2.95
N LEU A 174 -4.85 13.53 -3.08
CA LEU A 174 -4.76 14.18 -4.40
C LEU A 174 -3.43 13.86 -5.09
N ASP A 175 -2.32 13.84 -4.35
CA ASP A 175 -1.01 13.44 -4.90
C ASP A 175 -1.03 11.99 -5.42
N ALA A 176 -1.77 11.11 -4.74
CA ALA A 176 -1.85 9.71 -5.12
C ALA A 176 -2.80 9.46 -6.33
N PHE A 177 -3.93 10.15 -6.40
CA PHE A 177 -5.03 9.78 -7.30
C PHE A 177 -5.39 10.84 -8.35
N CYS A 178 -4.96 12.11 -8.17
CA CYS A 178 -5.33 13.17 -9.10
C CYS A 178 -4.57 13.08 -10.41
N LYS A 179 -5.28 13.08 -11.52
CA LYS A 179 -4.71 13.16 -12.86
C LYS A 179 -4.93 14.56 -13.45
N PRO A 180 -4.05 15.03 -14.36
CA PRO A 180 -4.18 16.35 -14.94
C PRO A 180 -5.53 16.63 -15.63
N GLU A 181 -6.11 15.61 -16.27
CA GLU A 181 -7.39 15.72 -16.95
C GLU A 181 -8.57 16.04 -16.03
N TYR A 182 -8.48 15.70 -14.74
CA TYR A 182 -9.54 15.95 -13.76
C TYR A 182 -9.72 17.42 -13.43
N PHE A 183 -8.69 18.24 -13.65
CA PHE A 183 -8.82 19.69 -13.47
C PHE A 183 -9.79 20.29 -14.48
N ALA A 184 -9.66 19.94 -15.76
CA ALA A 184 -10.56 20.45 -16.79
C ALA A 184 -12.03 20.07 -16.54
N GLU A 185 -12.27 18.90 -15.93
CA GLU A 185 -13.63 18.39 -15.67
C GLU A 185 -14.23 18.97 -14.38
N PHE A 186 -13.45 19.00 -13.28
CA PHE A 186 -13.99 19.25 -11.94
C PHE A 186 -13.55 20.57 -11.31
N LEU A 187 -12.44 21.17 -11.78
CA LEU A 187 -11.86 22.36 -11.16
C LEU A 187 -11.12 23.23 -12.20
N PRO A 188 -11.83 23.70 -13.26
CA PRO A 188 -11.20 24.31 -14.44
C PRO A 188 -10.47 25.63 -14.19
N GLU A 189 -10.60 26.24 -13.03
CA GLU A 189 -9.85 27.43 -12.62
C GLU A 189 -8.38 27.15 -12.27
N TYR A 190 -7.96 25.87 -12.22
CA TYR A 190 -6.56 25.46 -12.02
C TYR A 190 -6.12 24.55 -13.16
N GLN A 191 -4.84 24.65 -13.52
CA GLN A 191 -4.26 23.83 -14.58
C GLN A 191 -3.71 22.49 -14.04
N ASN A 192 -3.26 22.47 -12.80
CA ASN A 192 -2.63 21.31 -12.18
C ASN A 192 -2.67 21.37 -10.64
N LEU A 193 -2.21 20.28 -10.01
CA LEU A 193 -2.21 20.14 -8.57
C LEU A 193 -1.26 21.11 -7.85
N ASP A 194 -0.13 21.46 -8.49
CA ASP A 194 0.84 22.39 -7.90
C ASP A 194 0.25 23.80 -7.78
N GLU A 195 -0.53 24.23 -8.77
CA GLU A 195 -1.24 25.51 -8.71
C GLU A 195 -2.30 25.54 -7.61
N LEU A 196 -3.04 24.44 -7.45
CA LEU A 196 -4.01 24.27 -6.37
C LEU A 196 -3.33 24.32 -5.00
N LYS A 197 -2.22 23.61 -4.84
CA LYS A 197 -1.39 23.61 -3.63
C LYS A 197 -0.85 25.00 -3.30
N ALA A 198 -0.29 25.69 -4.30
CA ALA A 198 0.24 27.04 -4.12
C ALA A 198 -0.86 28.03 -3.69
N HIS A 199 -2.08 27.88 -4.22
CA HIS A 199 -3.20 28.71 -3.77
C HIS A 199 -3.61 28.40 -2.33
N TYR A 200 -3.68 27.13 -1.95
CA TYR A 200 -3.98 26.73 -0.57
C TYR A 200 -2.96 27.27 0.42
N GLN A 201 -1.68 27.18 0.11
CA GLN A 201 -0.59 27.70 0.95
C GLN A 201 -0.57 29.23 1.06
N ARG A 202 -1.03 29.92 0.04
CA ARG A 202 -1.11 31.39 0.04
C ARG A 202 -2.31 31.92 0.83
N GLY A 203 -3.32 31.10 1.06
CA GLY A 203 -4.63 31.51 1.55
C GLY A 203 -5.61 31.93 0.42
N GLY A 204 -6.88 31.89 0.71
CA GLY A 204 -7.96 32.16 -0.24
C GLY A 204 -8.64 30.91 -0.81
N LEU A 205 -8.24 29.72 -0.37
CA LEU A 205 -8.82 28.45 -0.79
C LEU A 205 -9.25 27.61 0.41
N GLY A 206 -10.54 27.45 0.63
CA GLY A 206 -11.08 26.70 1.78
C GLY A 206 -11.03 25.17 1.60
N ASP A 207 -10.85 24.45 2.71
CA ASP A 207 -10.77 23.00 2.78
C ASP A 207 -11.93 22.27 2.09
N MET A 208 -13.14 22.80 2.24
CA MET A 208 -14.34 22.19 1.66
C MET A 208 -14.33 22.15 0.13
N LYS A 209 -13.67 23.11 -0.52
CA LYS A 209 -13.52 23.11 -1.97
C LYS A 209 -12.52 22.03 -2.41
N VAL A 210 -11.41 21.90 -1.70
CA VAL A 210 -10.40 20.86 -1.96
C VAL A 210 -10.97 19.46 -1.69
N LYS A 211 -11.70 19.27 -0.59
CA LYS A 211 -12.40 18.01 -0.28
C LYS A 211 -13.43 17.63 -1.34
N ARG A 212 -14.17 18.61 -1.86
CA ARG A 212 -15.12 18.35 -2.95
C ARG A 212 -14.41 17.92 -4.23
N PHE A 213 -13.29 18.54 -4.55
CA PHE A 213 -12.46 18.12 -5.68
C PHE A 213 -11.92 16.70 -5.50
N LEU A 214 -11.35 16.36 -4.33
CA LEU A 214 -10.90 15.01 -4.02
C LEU A 214 -12.05 14.00 -4.14
N ASN A 215 -13.23 14.31 -3.62
CA ASN A 215 -14.38 13.43 -3.76
C ASN A 215 -14.68 13.11 -5.23
N ASN A 216 -14.69 14.10 -6.10
CA ASN A 216 -14.94 13.90 -7.54
C ASN A 216 -13.84 13.04 -8.18
N VAL A 217 -12.56 13.26 -7.80
CA VAL A 217 -11.44 12.45 -8.26
C VAL A 217 -11.61 10.98 -7.87
N LEU A 218 -11.95 10.70 -6.60
CA LEU A 218 -12.13 9.32 -6.12
C LEU A 218 -13.34 8.63 -6.76
N GLN A 219 -14.47 9.35 -6.92
CA GLN A 219 -15.67 8.82 -7.59
C GLN A 219 -15.45 8.49 -9.07
N ARG A 220 -14.49 9.15 -9.73
CA ARG A 220 -14.14 8.89 -11.13
C ARG A 220 -13.15 7.73 -11.30
N SER A 221 -12.48 7.37 -10.23
CA SER A 221 -11.46 6.29 -10.23
C SER A 221 -12.07 4.90 -10.03
N GLU A 222 -13.37 4.83 -9.75
CA GLU A 222 -14.18 3.61 -9.75
C GLU A 222 -14.57 3.23 -11.20
#